data_2d5cfa0f7f8057da38a79642ffeeff76
#
_entry.id   2d5cfa0f7f8057da38a79642ffeeff76
#
_cell.length_a   1.000
_cell.length_b   1.000
_cell.length_c   1.000
_cell.angle_alpha   90.00
_cell.angle_beta   90.00
_cell.angle_gamma   90.00
#
_symmetry.space_group_name_H-M   'P 1'
#
loop_
_entity.id
_entity.type
_entity.pdbx_description
1 polymer ?
#
loop_
_entity_poly.entity_id
_entity_poly.type
_entity_poly.pdbx_seq_one_letter_code
_entity_poly.pdbx_strand_id
1 'polypeptide(L)'
;MRLSLRLIFSVLFINIQSISARAEITLDYLIFDDSTPFHLKILDAIPDTGKIQVGPDNAKNTIIEFFDYFCGYCKKIHPELIDLANSKNDVRVVFIQHPILNESSNVLAKIAIAANMQNKGFELHHALFSLEGSITSEKLQNSIKETGLNDIKLKIDMEGNKVEKIIKLSSFLASGAGARGTPAIFVNEEFIGGYVSQDRIKGLLK
;
A
#
# COMPACT_ATOMS: atom_id res chain seq x y z
N MET A 1 -11.64 -74.75 20.86
CA MET A 1 -10.71 -73.68 21.32
C MET A 1 -10.69 -72.61 20.27
N ARG A 2 -11.50 -71.54 20.45
CA ARG A 2 -11.67 -70.44 19.52
C ARG A 2 -10.81 -69.28 20.02
N LEU A 3 -9.73 -68.94 19.36
CA LEU A 3 -8.93 -67.75 19.62
C LEU A 3 -9.48 -66.60 18.74
N SER A 4 -9.96 -65.58 19.39
CA SER A 4 -10.55 -64.39 18.79
C SER A 4 -9.50 -63.50 18.12
N LEU A 5 -9.66 -63.29 16.83
CA LEU A 5 -8.98 -62.28 16.04
C LEU A 5 -9.65 -60.90 16.27
N ARG A 6 -9.24 -60.19 17.31
CA ARG A 6 -9.55 -58.77 17.54
C ARG A 6 -8.29 -58.08 17.95
N LEU A 7 -7.64 -57.40 17.06
CA LEU A 7 -6.72 -56.30 17.29
C LEU A 7 -5.91 -56.05 15.98
N ILE A 8 -6.40 -55.15 15.15
CA ILE A 8 -5.66 -54.32 14.21
C ILE A 8 -6.66 -53.46 13.43
N PHE A 9 -7.28 -52.50 14.11
CA PHE A 9 -7.94 -51.36 13.40
C PHE A 9 -8.00 -50.18 14.38
N SER A 10 -6.86 -49.68 14.78
CA SER A 10 -6.80 -48.49 15.63
C SER A 10 -5.50 -47.71 15.46
N VAL A 11 -5.02 -47.51 14.27
CA VAL A 11 -3.92 -46.52 14.04
C VAL A 11 -4.02 -46.00 12.59
N LEU A 12 -5.11 -45.33 12.23
CA LEU A 12 -5.09 -44.49 11.01
C LEU A 12 -6.22 -43.45 11.01
N PHE A 13 -6.49 -42.83 12.17
CA PHE A 13 -7.44 -41.71 12.26
C PHE A 13 -6.84 -40.47 12.91
N ILE A 14 -5.55 -40.27 12.77
CA ILE A 14 -4.89 -39.04 13.24
C ILE A 14 -4.14 -38.47 12.05
N ASN A 15 -4.77 -37.65 11.23
CA ASN A 15 -4.11 -36.61 10.45
C ASN A 15 -4.98 -35.88 9.42
N ILE A 16 -6.30 -36.04 9.44
CA ILE A 16 -7.14 -35.28 8.48
C ILE A 16 -7.69 -33.98 9.12
N GLN A 17 -7.74 -33.89 10.46
CA GLN A 17 -8.26 -32.70 11.14
C GLN A 17 -7.24 -31.54 11.21
N SER A 18 -5.94 -31.80 11.10
CA SER A 18 -4.91 -30.76 11.20
C SER A 18 -4.68 -29.96 9.92
N ILE A 19 -5.15 -30.46 8.78
CA ILE A 19 -5.02 -29.75 7.48
C ILE A 19 -6.23 -28.82 7.25
N SER A 20 -7.41 -29.20 7.77
CA SER A 20 -8.62 -28.40 7.66
C SER A 20 -8.56 -27.13 8.53
N ALA A 21 -8.04 -27.22 9.74
CA ALA A 21 -7.92 -26.07 10.65
C ALA A 21 -6.94 -25.00 10.19
N ARG A 22 -5.92 -25.37 9.38
CA ARG A 22 -4.97 -24.40 8.81
C ARG A 22 -5.48 -23.69 7.57
N ALA A 23 -6.46 -24.28 6.88
CA ALA A 23 -7.12 -23.65 5.73
C ALA A 23 -8.25 -22.70 6.17
N GLU A 24 -8.91 -22.99 7.29
CA GLU A 24 -9.95 -22.12 7.84
C GLU A 24 -9.39 -20.81 8.44
N ILE A 25 -8.23 -20.83 9.06
CA ILE A 25 -7.58 -19.60 9.60
C ILE A 25 -7.21 -18.60 8.50
N THR A 26 -7.00 -19.05 7.26
CA THR A 26 -6.69 -18.17 6.13
C THR A 26 -7.91 -17.57 5.47
N LEU A 27 -9.08 -18.14 5.63
CA LEU A 27 -10.34 -17.60 5.09
C LEU A 27 -11.03 -16.62 6.06
N ASP A 28 -10.97 -16.87 7.36
CA ASP A 28 -11.53 -15.95 8.37
C ASP A 28 -10.82 -14.60 8.43
N TYR A 29 -9.54 -14.54 8.04
CA TYR A 29 -8.79 -13.28 7.95
C TYR A 29 -9.24 -12.39 6.78
N LEU A 30 -10.03 -12.91 5.84
CA LEU A 30 -10.57 -12.17 4.69
C LEU A 30 -12.05 -11.79 4.84
N ILE A 31 -12.70 -12.16 5.94
CA ILE A 31 -14.07 -11.72 6.24
C ILE A 31 -13.98 -10.35 6.92
N PHE A 32 -13.77 -9.32 6.10
CA PHE A 32 -14.05 -7.95 6.55
C PHE A 32 -15.52 -7.88 6.93
N ASP A 33 -15.82 -7.35 8.11
CA ASP A 33 -17.19 -6.94 8.45
C ASP A 33 -17.73 -6.08 7.30
N ASP A 34 -18.84 -6.51 6.72
CA ASP A 34 -19.43 -5.88 5.52
C ASP A 34 -19.81 -4.41 5.78
N SER A 35 -19.91 -4.01 7.05
CA SER A 35 -20.17 -2.62 7.48
C SER A 35 -18.95 -1.71 7.43
N THR A 36 -17.71 -2.26 7.38
CA THR A 36 -16.49 -1.43 7.35
C THR A 36 -16.34 -0.72 6.02
N PRO A 37 -16.23 0.62 5.98
CA PRO A 37 -16.01 1.38 4.75
C PRO A 37 -14.78 0.90 3.97
N PHE A 38 -14.88 0.86 2.63
CA PHE A 38 -13.86 0.22 1.80
C PHE A 38 -12.48 0.89 1.91
N HIS A 39 -12.42 2.21 2.07
CA HIS A 39 -11.16 2.92 2.27
C HIS A 39 -10.43 2.47 3.57
N LEU A 40 -11.18 2.12 4.62
CA LEU A 40 -10.58 1.59 5.86
C LEU A 40 -10.12 0.14 5.67
N LYS A 41 -10.85 -0.67 4.89
CA LYS A 41 -10.39 -2.02 4.50
C LYS A 41 -9.07 -1.97 3.72
N ILE A 42 -8.87 -0.97 2.86
CA ILE A 42 -7.61 -0.73 2.15
C ILE A 42 -6.48 -0.46 3.16
N LEU A 43 -6.71 0.44 4.11
CA LEU A 43 -5.70 0.81 5.11
C LEU A 43 -5.31 -0.35 6.02
N ASP A 44 -6.26 -1.20 6.37
CA ASP A 44 -6.04 -2.37 7.20
C ASP A 44 -5.28 -3.47 6.44
N ALA A 45 -5.65 -3.70 5.18
CA ALA A 45 -5.03 -4.74 4.35
C ALA A 45 -3.57 -4.43 3.98
N ILE A 46 -3.22 -3.15 3.73
CA ILE A 46 -1.86 -2.78 3.33
C ILE A 46 -0.97 -2.64 4.57
N PRO A 47 0.16 -3.36 4.66
CA PRO A 47 1.13 -3.19 5.74
C PRO A 47 1.65 -1.75 5.83
N ASP A 48 2.05 -1.28 7.02
CA ASP A 48 2.57 0.08 7.22
C ASP A 48 3.75 0.41 6.32
N THR A 49 4.61 -0.58 6.03
CA THR A 49 5.71 -0.42 5.08
C THR A 49 5.26 -0.13 3.65
N GLY A 50 4.01 -0.42 3.30
CA GLY A 50 3.40 -0.12 2.00
C GLY A 50 2.63 1.20 1.95
N LYS A 51 2.49 1.87 3.08
CA LYS A 51 1.78 3.15 3.23
C LYS A 51 2.78 4.26 3.50
N ILE A 52 2.83 5.28 2.65
CA ILE A 52 3.57 6.52 2.92
C ILE A 52 2.55 7.53 3.40
N GLN A 53 2.76 8.11 4.58
CA GLN A 53 1.74 8.92 5.23
C GLN A 53 2.27 10.29 5.64
N VAL A 54 1.39 11.28 5.61
CA VAL A 54 1.56 12.61 6.19
C VAL A 54 0.29 13.03 6.93
N GLY A 55 0.43 13.77 8.01
CA GLY A 55 -0.65 14.12 8.93
C GLY A 55 -0.82 13.11 10.06
N PRO A 56 -1.71 13.39 11.03
CA PRO A 56 -1.85 12.59 12.25
C PRO A 56 -2.58 11.26 12.01
N ASP A 57 -2.15 10.20 12.70
CA ASP A 57 -2.74 8.86 12.57
C ASP A 57 -4.23 8.81 12.95
N ASN A 58 -4.63 9.64 13.90
CA ASN A 58 -6.00 9.73 14.40
C ASN A 58 -6.82 10.85 13.73
N ALA A 59 -6.42 11.30 12.54
CA ALA A 59 -7.14 12.32 11.80
C ALA A 59 -8.59 11.89 11.53
N LYS A 60 -9.52 12.83 11.64
CA LYS A 60 -10.96 12.64 11.35
C LYS A 60 -11.18 12.32 9.87
N ASN A 61 -10.38 12.95 9.00
CA ASN A 61 -10.45 12.79 7.57
C ASN A 61 -9.24 12.03 7.03
N THR A 62 -9.49 11.05 6.19
CA THR A 62 -8.45 10.28 5.51
C THR A 62 -8.56 10.45 4.01
N ILE A 63 -7.45 10.84 3.38
CA ILE A 63 -7.28 10.86 1.94
C ILE A 63 -6.33 9.72 1.59
N ILE A 64 -6.72 8.85 0.65
CA ILE A 64 -5.84 7.81 0.11
C ILE A 64 -5.61 8.14 -1.36
N GLU A 65 -4.36 8.20 -1.79
CA GLU A 65 -3.99 8.30 -3.19
C GLU A 65 -3.30 7.02 -3.66
N PHE A 66 -3.88 6.34 -4.63
CA PHE A 66 -3.17 5.36 -5.45
C PHE A 66 -2.46 6.09 -6.58
N PHE A 67 -1.14 5.99 -6.61
CA PHE A 67 -0.30 6.82 -7.47
C PHE A 67 0.76 6.04 -8.23
N ASP A 68 1.31 6.69 -9.26
CA ASP A 68 2.47 6.26 -10.04
C ASP A 68 3.43 7.44 -10.17
N TYR A 69 4.73 7.24 -9.96
CA TYR A 69 5.73 8.31 -10.03
C TYR A 69 5.89 8.94 -11.42
N PHE A 70 5.50 8.24 -12.48
CA PHE A 70 5.51 8.77 -13.84
C PHE A 70 4.19 9.43 -14.24
N CYS A 71 3.21 9.47 -13.35
CA CYS A 71 1.93 10.12 -13.59
C CYS A 71 2.02 11.64 -13.39
N GLY A 72 1.85 12.41 -14.47
CA GLY A 72 1.86 13.88 -14.40
C GLY A 72 0.76 14.47 -13.51
N TYR A 73 -0.40 13.83 -13.43
CA TYR A 73 -1.49 14.27 -12.56
C TYR A 73 -1.23 13.92 -11.09
N CYS A 74 -0.54 12.80 -10.78
CA CYS A 74 -0.09 12.53 -9.42
C CYS A 74 0.96 13.57 -8.98
N LYS A 75 1.90 13.91 -9.86
CA LYS A 75 2.85 15.00 -9.59
C LYS A 75 2.15 16.34 -9.36
N LYS A 76 1.10 16.63 -10.10
CA LYS A 76 0.33 17.89 -9.96
C LYS A 76 -0.42 17.95 -8.63
N ILE A 77 -1.09 16.86 -8.21
CA ILE A 77 -1.89 16.87 -6.99
C ILE A 77 -1.05 16.74 -5.72
N HIS A 78 0.15 16.18 -5.80
CA HIS A 78 1.01 15.92 -4.64
C HIS A 78 1.19 17.15 -3.72
N PRO A 79 1.62 18.34 -4.20
CA PRO A 79 1.73 19.52 -3.33
C PRO A 79 0.40 19.96 -2.73
N GLU A 80 -0.72 19.78 -3.45
CA GLU A 80 -2.05 20.12 -2.95
C GLU A 80 -2.46 19.21 -1.78
N LEU A 81 -2.13 17.91 -1.82
CA LEU A 81 -2.38 16.96 -0.75
C LEU A 81 -1.48 17.20 0.47
N ILE A 82 -0.21 17.52 0.24
CA ILE A 82 0.72 17.87 1.33
C ILE A 82 0.27 19.14 2.04
N ASP A 83 -0.15 20.18 1.30
CA ASP A 83 -0.70 21.41 1.88
C ASP A 83 -1.92 21.14 2.76
N LEU A 84 -2.84 20.28 2.29
CA LEU A 84 -4.01 19.89 3.07
C LEU A 84 -3.62 19.21 4.40
N ALA A 85 -2.71 18.25 4.36
CA ALA A 85 -2.26 17.55 5.57
C ALA A 85 -1.52 18.47 6.56
N ASN A 86 -0.76 19.44 6.06
CA ASN A 86 0.00 20.38 6.87
C ASN A 86 -0.86 21.53 7.43
N SER A 87 -1.89 21.97 6.69
CA SER A 87 -2.75 23.08 7.09
C SER A 87 -3.92 22.69 7.99
N LYS A 88 -4.20 21.37 8.12
CA LYS A 88 -5.35 20.83 8.87
C LYS A 88 -4.93 19.72 9.81
N ASN A 89 -5.17 19.92 11.12
CA ASN A 89 -4.84 18.92 12.14
C ASN A 89 -5.76 17.69 12.13
N ASP A 90 -6.80 17.69 11.32
CA ASP A 90 -7.80 16.63 11.20
C ASP A 90 -7.77 15.89 9.86
N VAL A 91 -6.71 16.10 9.07
CA VAL A 91 -6.51 15.44 7.77
C VAL A 91 -5.21 14.65 7.77
N ARG A 92 -5.30 13.39 7.37
CA ARG A 92 -4.14 12.58 6.96
C ARG A 92 -4.23 12.20 5.49
N VAL A 93 -3.08 12.14 4.83
CA VAL A 93 -2.95 11.62 3.48
C VAL A 93 -2.09 10.38 3.49
N VAL A 94 -2.57 9.32 2.83
CA VAL A 94 -1.88 8.04 2.71
C VAL A 94 -1.64 7.77 1.23
N PHE A 95 -0.37 7.69 0.83
CA PHE A 95 0.06 7.39 -0.53
C PHE A 95 0.35 5.89 -0.67
N ILE A 96 -0.28 5.25 -1.66
CA ILE A 96 -0.19 3.81 -1.93
C ILE A 96 0.26 3.60 -3.36
N GLN A 97 1.28 2.77 -3.55
CA GLN A 97 1.85 2.49 -4.87
C GLN A 97 0.84 1.78 -5.79
N HIS A 98 0.68 2.31 -7.00
CA HIS A 98 -0.05 1.68 -8.09
C HIS A 98 0.72 1.84 -9.42
N PRO A 99 1.86 1.13 -9.57
CA PRO A 99 2.77 1.32 -10.69
C PRO A 99 2.24 0.63 -11.95
N ILE A 100 1.54 1.38 -12.81
CA ILE A 100 0.83 0.85 -13.98
C ILE A 100 1.27 1.47 -15.30
N LEU A 101 2.07 2.53 -15.30
CA LEU A 101 2.36 3.28 -16.52
C LEU A 101 3.50 2.67 -17.35
N ASN A 102 4.55 2.17 -16.70
CA ASN A 102 5.70 1.57 -17.37
C ASN A 102 6.53 0.68 -16.41
N GLU A 103 7.54 -0.02 -16.93
CA GLU A 103 8.40 -0.88 -16.12
C GLU A 103 9.17 -0.12 -15.04
N SER A 104 9.62 1.11 -15.33
CA SER A 104 10.31 1.96 -14.36
C SER A 104 9.40 2.39 -13.20
N SER A 105 8.09 2.45 -13.40
CA SER A 105 7.11 2.68 -12.34
C SER A 105 7.25 1.64 -11.23
N ASN A 106 7.38 0.36 -11.61
CA ASN A 106 7.55 -0.73 -10.65
C ASN A 106 8.88 -0.62 -9.88
N VAL A 107 9.97 -0.24 -10.56
CA VAL A 107 11.27 -0.04 -9.92
C VAL A 107 11.19 1.08 -8.88
N LEU A 108 10.59 2.23 -9.21
CA LEU A 108 10.42 3.32 -8.26
C LEU A 108 9.50 2.95 -7.08
N ALA A 109 8.44 2.18 -7.33
CA ALA A 109 7.58 1.67 -6.27
C ALA A 109 8.35 0.77 -5.29
N LYS A 110 9.19 -0.14 -5.80
CA LYS A 110 10.07 -0.98 -4.97
C LYS A 110 11.02 -0.15 -4.12
N ILE A 111 11.69 0.83 -4.71
CA ILE A 111 12.60 1.74 -4.02
C ILE A 111 11.87 2.50 -2.91
N ALA A 112 10.70 3.05 -3.18
CA ALA A 112 9.93 3.83 -2.21
C ALA A 112 9.43 2.98 -1.04
N ILE A 113 8.95 1.75 -1.28
CA ILE A 113 8.57 0.82 -0.22
C ILE A 113 9.79 0.43 0.63
N ALA A 114 10.93 0.13 -0.02
CA ALA A 114 12.16 -0.18 0.69
C ALA A 114 12.69 1.02 1.50
N ALA A 115 12.54 2.25 1.00
CA ALA A 115 12.83 3.46 1.76
C ALA A 115 11.91 3.61 2.97
N ASN A 116 10.63 3.28 2.83
CA ASN A 116 9.67 3.30 3.93
C ASN A 116 10.00 2.24 5.01
N MET A 117 10.61 1.10 4.64
CA MET A 117 11.14 0.13 5.60
C MET A 117 12.34 0.68 6.41
N GLN A 118 12.91 1.81 5.99
CA GLN A 118 13.95 2.54 6.73
C GLN A 118 13.40 3.82 7.38
N ASN A 119 12.08 4.00 7.45
CA ASN A 119 11.38 5.21 7.93
C ASN A 119 11.78 6.48 7.13
N LYS A 120 12.07 6.33 5.84
CA LYS A 120 12.44 7.38 4.90
C LYS A 120 11.50 7.43 3.68
N GLY A 121 10.33 6.79 3.81
CA GLY A 121 9.37 6.69 2.72
C GLY A 121 8.83 8.04 2.29
N PHE A 122 8.42 8.88 3.24
CA PHE A 122 7.86 10.19 2.93
C PHE A 122 8.90 11.14 2.34
N GLU A 123 10.10 11.20 2.91
CA GLU A 123 11.16 12.06 2.43
C GLU A 123 11.55 11.73 0.98
N LEU A 124 11.72 10.45 0.67
CA LEU A 124 12.02 10.04 -0.70
C LEU A 124 10.84 10.28 -1.65
N HIS A 125 9.63 9.96 -1.22
CA HIS A 125 8.41 10.19 -2.01
C HIS A 125 8.26 11.67 -2.39
N HIS A 126 8.40 12.56 -1.41
CA HIS A 126 8.32 14.01 -1.62
C HIS A 126 9.44 14.49 -2.55
N ALA A 127 10.68 14.03 -2.35
CA ALA A 127 11.82 14.36 -3.20
C ALA A 127 11.56 13.95 -4.66
N LEU A 128 11.07 12.72 -4.91
CA LEU A 128 10.81 12.23 -6.27
C LEU A 128 9.72 13.04 -6.99
N PHE A 129 8.64 13.42 -6.31
CA PHE A 129 7.62 14.27 -6.91
C PHE A 129 8.02 15.72 -7.07
N SER A 130 9.01 16.19 -6.30
CA SER A 130 9.57 17.55 -6.42
C SER A 130 10.59 17.69 -7.56
N LEU A 131 11.08 16.58 -8.17
CA LEU A 131 12.03 16.64 -9.27
C LEU A 131 11.44 17.36 -10.48
N GLU A 132 12.17 18.31 -11.04
CA GLU A 132 11.80 18.95 -12.30
C GLU A 132 12.14 18.05 -13.50
N GLY A 133 11.26 18.00 -14.49
CA GLY A 133 11.41 17.19 -15.70
C GLY A 133 11.38 15.68 -15.42
N SER A 134 12.12 14.90 -16.22
CA SER A 134 12.15 13.44 -16.10
C SER A 134 12.98 12.95 -14.92
N ILE A 135 12.57 11.83 -14.32
CA ILE A 135 13.34 11.12 -13.30
C ILE A 135 14.48 10.36 -14.02
N THR A 136 15.70 10.90 -13.95
CA THR A 136 16.90 10.24 -14.47
C THR A 136 17.55 9.40 -13.36
N SER A 137 18.43 8.45 -13.75
CA SER A 137 19.20 7.65 -12.77
C SER A 137 20.04 8.53 -11.85
N GLU A 138 20.63 9.62 -12.36
CA GLU A 138 21.40 10.56 -11.56
C GLU A 138 20.53 11.28 -10.51
N LYS A 139 19.38 11.83 -10.92
CA LYS A 139 18.44 12.50 -10.03
C LYS A 139 17.91 11.56 -8.95
N LEU A 140 17.58 10.31 -9.34
CA LEU A 140 17.14 9.28 -8.40
C LEU A 140 18.23 8.98 -7.36
N GLN A 141 19.48 8.77 -7.79
CA GLN A 141 20.59 8.51 -6.88
C GLN A 141 20.85 9.68 -5.93
N ASN A 142 20.77 10.92 -6.42
CA ASN A 142 20.90 12.12 -5.60
C ASN A 142 19.78 12.18 -4.54
N SER A 143 18.52 11.95 -4.94
CA SER A 143 17.40 11.90 -4.00
C SER A 143 17.57 10.82 -2.92
N ILE A 144 18.04 9.63 -3.30
CA ILE A 144 18.33 8.54 -2.35
C ILE A 144 19.41 8.97 -1.36
N LYS A 145 20.50 9.58 -1.85
CA LYS A 145 21.61 10.04 -1.01
C LYS A 145 21.19 11.16 -0.05
N GLU A 146 20.42 12.14 -0.53
CA GLU A 146 19.95 13.29 0.26
C GLU A 146 19.00 12.86 1.37
N THR A 147 18.23 11.80 1.18
CA THR A 147 17.35 11.24 2.23
C THR A 147 18.09 10.45 3.30
N GLY A 148 19.40 10.22 3.14
CA GLY A 148 20.22 9.50 4.11
C GLY A 148 19.87 8.01 4.23
N LEU A 149 19.38 7.40 3.16
CA LEU A 149 19.09 5.97 3.08
C LEU A 149 20.39 5.14 3.12
N ASN A 150 20.31 3.96 3.72
CA ASN A 150 21.37 2.97 3.61
C ASN A 150 21.22 2.24 2.27
N ASP A 151 22.14 2.47 1.34
CA ASP A 151 22.10 1.96 -0.03
C ASP A 151 22.13 0.43 -0.10
N ILE A 152 22.90 -0.22 0.78
CA ILE A 152 23.00 -1.68 0.80
C ILE A 152 21.67 -2.27 1.26
N LYS A 153 21.11 -1.76 2.36
CA LYS A 153 19.81 -2.18 2.86
C LYS A 153 18.70 -1.90 1.86
N LEU A 154 18.73 -0.74 1.19
CA LEU A 154 17.76 -0.39 0.16
C LEU A 154 17.74 -1.41 -0.98
N LYS A 155 18.91 -1.81 -1.50
CA LYS A 155 19.04 -2.82 -2.56
C LYS A 155 18.53 -4.19 -2.12
N ILE A 156 18.82 -4.61 -0.90
CA ILE A 156 18.34 -5.88 -0.37
C ILE A 156 16.83 -5.87 -0.19
N ASP A 157 16.29 -4.81 0.41
CA ASP A 157 14.86 -4.71 0.71
C ASP A 157 14.01 -4.62 -0.56
N MET A 158 14.44 -3.83 -1.58
CA MET A 158 13.68 -3.66 -2.82
C MET A 158 13.56 -4.95 -3.65
N GLU A 159 14.51 -5.87 -3.52
CA GLU A 159 14.47 -7.19 -4.19
C GLU A 159 13.74 -8.25 -3.35
N GLY A 160 13.32 -7.90 -2.15
CA GLY A 160 12.66 -8.82 -1.24
C GLY A 160 11.23 -9.17 -1.67
N ASN A 161 10.82 -10.43 -1.48
CA ASN A 161 9.46 -10.91 -1.76
C ASN A 161 8.37 -10.10 -1.03
N LYS A 162 8.69 -9.46 0.10
CA LYS A 162 7.76 -8.61 0.84
C LYS A 162 7.33 -7.39 0.02
N VAL A 163 8.28 -6.72 -0.62
CA VAL A 163 8.03 -5.54 -1.45
C VAL A 163 7.17 -5.89 -2.65
N GLU A 164 7.49 -6.99 -3.33
CA GLU A 164 6.70 -7.50 -4.47
C GLU A 164 5.24 -7.81 -4.07
N LYS A 165 5.03 -8.46 -2.91
CA LYS A 165 3.69 -8.76 -2.41
C LYS A 165 2.91 -7.49 -2.08
N ILE A 166 3.54 -6.48 -1.50
CA ILE A 166 2.91 -5.19 -1.19
C ILE A 166 2.43 -4.52 -2.49
N ILE A 167 3.26 -4.45 -3.52
CA ILE A 167 2.90 -3.85 -4.81
C ILE A 167 1.71 -4.58 -5.45
N LYS A 168 1.73 -5.93 -5.47
CA LYS A 168 0.63 -6.73 -6.00
C LYS A 168 -0.67 -6.49 -5.23
N LEU A 169 -0.61 -6.45 -3.90
CA LEU A 169 -1.76 -6.18 -3.05
C LEU A 169 -2.30 -4.76 -3.29
N SER A 170 -1.42 -3.76 -3.34
CA SER A 170 -1.80 -2.37 -3.62
C SER A 170 -2.53 -2.24 -4.96
N SER A 171 -1.97 -2.84 -6.01
CA SER A 171 -2.58 -2.81 -7.34
C SER A 171 -3.89 -3.59 -7.41
N PHE A 172 -3.99 -4.70 -6.70
CA PHE A 172 -5.24 -5.46 -6.57
C PHE A 172 -6.34 -4.64 -5.89
N LEU A 173 -6.02 -3.98 -4.78
CA LEU A 173 -6.97 -3.13 -4.05
C LEU A 173 -7.38 -1.89 -4.86
N ALA A 174 -6.43 -1.24 -5.54
CA ALA A 174 -6.72 -0.13 -6.44
C ALA A 174 -7.71 -0.55 -7.54
N SER A 175 -7.44 -1.68 -8.20
CA SER A 175 -8.31 -2.23 -9.25
C SER A 175 -9.68 -2.62 -8.71
N GLY A 176 -9.73 -3.24 -7.52
CA GLY A 176 -10.97 -3.58 -6.82
C GLY A 176 -11.81 -2.36 -6.44
N ALA A 177 -11.17 -1.22 -6.18
CA ALA A 177 -11.82 0.08 -5.97
C ALA A 177 -12.36 0.70 -7.26
N GLY A 178 -12.05 0.15 -8.43
CA GLY A 178 -12.42 0.70 -9.72
C GLY A 178 -11.40 1.67 -10.31
N ALA A 179 -10.18 1.74 -9.78
CA ALA A 179 -9.11 2.54 -10.35
C ALA A 179 -8.71 1.98 -11.73
N ARG A 180 -8.82 2.81 -12.76
CA ARG A 180 -8.42 2.49 -14.15
C ARG A 180 -7.20 3.30 -14.60
N GLY A 181 -6.61 4.06 -13.69
CA GLY A 181 -5.49 4.95 -13.90
C GLY A 181 -5.07 5.60 -12.60
N THR A 182 -4.10 6.51 -12.68
CA THR A 182 -3.60 7.30 -11.55
C THR A 182 -3.71 8.80 -11.85
N PRO A 183 -3.91 9.64 -10.81
CA PRO A 183 -4.24 9.26 -9.44
C PRO A 183 -5.61 8.60 -9.34
N ALA A 184 -5.81 7.72 -8.36
CA ALA A 184 -7.14 7.29 -7.93
C ALA A 184 -7.25 7.58 -6.43
N ILE A 185 -8.28 8.30 -6.01
CA ILE A 185 -8.31 8.97 -4.72
C ILE A 185 -9.54 8.57 -3.93
N PHE A 186 -9.37 8.24 -2.66
CA PHE A 186 -10.46 8.27 -1.69
C PHE A 186 -10.35 9.54 -0.85
N VAL A 187 -11.46 10.21 -0.66
CA VAL A 187 -11.64 11.23 0.39
C VAL A 187 -12.67 10.66 1.36
N ASN A 188 -12.22 10.10 2.47
CA ASN A 188 -13.04 9.25 3.33
C ASN A 188 -13.66 8.10 2.51
N GLU A 189 -14.97 8.02 2.40
CA GLU A 189 -15.70 6.99 1.66
C GLU A 189 -15.85 7.29 0.16
N GLU A 190 -15.65 8.55 -0.24
CA GLU A 190 -15.85 9.00 -1.63
C GLU A 190 -14.66 8.60 -2.51
N PHE A 191 -14.93 7.80 -3.55
CA PHE A 191 -13.92 7.41 -4.54
C PHE A 191 -13.95 8.34 -5.76
N ILE A 192 -12.78 8.78 -6.19
CA ILE A 192 -12.57 9.66 -7.35
C ILE A 192 -11.51 9.03 -8.26
N GLY A 193 -11.90 8.63 -9.46
CA GLY A 193 -11.01 8.05 -10.47
C GLY A 193 -10.36 9.14 -11.32
N GLY A 194 -9.22 9.67 -10.90
CA GLY A 194 -8.46 10.68 -11.62
C GLY A 194 -8.14 11.92 -10.78
N TYR A 195 -7.54 12.92 -11.43
CA TYR A 195 -7.19 14.19 -10.78
C TYR A 195 -8.46 14.94 -10.36
N VAL A 196 -8.38 15.52 -9.18
CA VAL A 196 -9.41 16.39 -8.60
C VAL A 196 -8.74 17.61 -7.96
N SER A 197 -9.36 18.78 -8.03
CA SER A 197 -8.79 19.99 -7.42
C SER A 197 -8.84 19.92 -5.88
N GLN A 198 -7.91 20.62 -5.24
CA GLN A 198 -7.87 20.74 -3.78
C GLN A 198 -9.21 21.26 -3.21
N ASP A 199 -9.86 22.22 -3.88
CA ASP A 199 -11.15 22.77 -3.41
C ASP A 199 -12.27 21.72 -3.42
N ARG A 200 -12.27 20.83 -4.43
CA ARG A 200 -13.22 19.72 -4.44
C ARG A 200 -12.94 18.75 -3.29
N ILE A 201 -11.66 18.44 -3.01
CA ILE A 201 -11.29 17.62 -1.85
C ILE A 201 -11.75 18.28 -0.55
N LYS A 202 -11.49 19.59 -0.37
CA LYS A 202 -11.94 20.35 0.82
C LYS A 202 -13.45 20.25 1.05
N GLY A 203 -14.23 20.25 -0.02
CA GLY A 203 -15.68 20.12 0.04
C GLY A 203 -16.19 18.72 0.45
N LEU A 204 -15.31 17.71 0.48
CA LEU A 204 -15.62 16.32 0.90
C LEU A 204 -15.13 16.01 2.30
N LEU A 205 -14.37 16.91 2.94
CA LEU A 205 -13.94 16.74 4.32
C LEU A 205 -15.12 16.91 5.28
N LYS A 206 -15.09 16.14 6.38
CA LYS A 206 -16.15 16.09 7.41
C LYS A 206 -15.84 17.00 8.60
#